data_1faaf12518a7798be41b110445c81c69
#
_entry.id   1faaf12518a7798be41b110445c81c69
#
_cell.length_a   1.000
_cell.length_b   1.000
_cell.length_c   1.000
_cell.angle_alpha   90.00
_cell.angle_beta   90.00
_cell.angle_gamma   90.00
#
_symmetry.space_group_name_H-M   'P 1'
#
loop_
_entity.id
_entity.type
_entity.pdbx_description
1 polymer ?
#
loop_
_entity_poly.entity_id
_entity_poly.type
_entity_poly.pdbx_seq_one_letter_code
_entity_poly.pdbx_strand_id
1 'polypeptide(L)'
;MRIEVKVPQLPESVAEATLVNWHKKAGEAVKRDENLIDIETDKVVLELPAPGDGVLVEITRPDGSTVTSNDVIAVIDTDGKSDGVAGAKSAAAAVAAPAPAVAAAKPADSATALPAARKMMADQGVDAASVAGTGRGGRITKGDVAQAVTARAQPAAPAAQPAEPKPPAPKPAPAVPTNASLGARPEQRVPMSRLRARIAERLVQSQSTAAILTTFNEVNMQPVIDLRNRYKDRFEKEHGVKLGFMGFFVKAAVHALKKYPLVNASIDGADIVYHGYYDIGIAVGSPRGLVVPIIRDADQLSVADIEKVIADFGKRAQEGKLTVEELTGGTYTISNGGVFGSMLSTPIINPPQSAILGVHATRERAVVENGQVVVRPINYLAQSYDHRIIDGREAVLSLVAIKEALEDPARLLLDL
;
A
#
# COMPACT_ATOMS: atom_id res chain seq x y z
N MET A 1 0.24 38.39 -26.73
CA MET A 1 0.06 37.50 -27.92
C MET A 1 -0.72 36.26 -27.47
N ARG A 2 -1.57 35.73 -28.37
CA ARG A 2 -2.32 34.51 -28.04
C ARG A 2 -1.55 33.26 -28.46
N ILE A 3 -1.31 32.36 -27.57
CA ILE A 3 -0.67 31.05 -27.81
C ILE A 3 -1.73 29.96 -27.67
N GLU A 4 -1.89 29.16 -28.72
CA GLU A 4 -2.77 27.98 -28.67
C GLU A 4 -2.07 26.85 -27.96
N VAL A 5 -2.75 26.26 -26.95
CA VAL A 5 -2.31 25.06 -26.27
C VAL A 5 -2.86 23.85 -27.03
N LYS A 6 -1.95 23.06 -27.62
CA LYS A 6 -2.29 21.87 -28.42
C LYS A 6 -1.93 20.59 -27.71
N VAL A 7 -2.72 19.56 -27.95
CA VAL A 7 -2.40 18.19 -27.52
C VAL A 7 -1.10 17.77 -28.22
N PRO A 8 -0.10 17.25 -27.48
CA PRO A 8 1.13 16.76 -28.08
C PRO A 8 0.86 15.57 -29.00
N GLN A 9 1.83 15.27 -29.85
CA GLN A 9 1.72 14.12 -30.76
C GLN A 9 1.63 12.84 -29.91
N LEU A 10 0.48 12.17 -29.99
CA LEU A 10 0.25 10.90 -29.31
C LEU A 10 1.02 9.80 -30.06
N PRO A 11 1.48 8.74 -29.35
CA PRO A 11 2.10 7.57 -29.99
C PRO A 11 1.20 6.97 -31.08
N GLU A 12 1.77 6.41 -32.16
CA GLU A 12 1.04 5.82 -33.29
C GLU A 12 -0.01 4.75 -32.88
N SER A 13 0.18 4.13 -31.72
CA SER A 13 -0.74 3.16 -31.14
C SER A 13 -1.93 3.77 -30.36
N VAL A 14 -2.00 5.12 -30.26
CA VAL A 14 -3.03 5.84 -29.49
C VAL A 14 -3.74 6.84 -30.41
N ALA A 15 -4.93 6.47 -30.88
CA ALA A 15 -5.70 7.31 -31.79
C ALA A 15 -6.38 8.50 -31.09
N GLU A 16 -6.75 8.34 -29.83
CA GLU A 16 -7.53 9.32 -29.06
C GLU A 16 -7.09 9.37 -27.61
N ALA A 17 -7.27 10.53 -26.95
CA ALA A 17 -7.03 10.75 -25.54
C ALA A 17 -8.21 11.48 -24.88
N THR A 18 -8.31 11.43 -23.56
CA THR A 18 -9.37 12.13 -22.81
C THR A 18 -8.75 13.16 -21.87
N LEU A 19 -9.31 14.36 -21.85
CA LEU A 19 -8.95 15.40 -20.89
C LEU A 19 -9.57 15.04 -19.53
N VAL A 20 -8.77 14.89 -18.47
CA VAL A 20 -9.28 14.32 -17.19
C VAL A 20 -9.42 15.39 -16.12
N ASN A 21 -8.46 16.29 -15.97
CA ASN A 21 -8.46 17.24 -14.87
C ASN A 21 -7.74 18.54 -15.25
N TRP A 22 -8.47 19.64 -15.36
CA TRP A 22 -7.90 20.98 -15.50
C TRP A 22 -7.39 21.46 -14.14
N HIS A 23 -6.08 21.69 -14.04
CA HIS A 23 -5.45 22.24 -12.84
C HIS A 23 -5.60 23.77 -12.74
N LYS A 24 -5.96 24.42 -13.85
CA LYS A 24 -6.16 25.86 -13.96
C LYS A 24 -7.51 26.19 -14.56
N LYS A 25 -8.08 27.31 -14.12
CA LYS A 25 -9.36 27.82 -14.63
C LYS A 25 -9.13 28.96 -15.62
N ALA A 26 -10.10 29.18 -16.50
CA ALA A 26 -10.09 30.36 -17.37
C ALA A 26 -10.01 31.65 -16.51
N GLY A 27 -9.06 32.55 -16.86
CA GLY A 27 -8.73 33.76 -16.13
C GLY A 27 -7.56 33.62 -15.14
N GLU A 28 -7.03 32.41 -14.88
CA GLU A 28 -5.90 32.23 -13.97
C GLU A 28 -4.55 32.41 -14.69
N ALA A 29 -3.58 32.99 -13.95
CA ALA A 29 -2.22 33.16 -14.47
C ALA A 29 -1.49 31.79 -14.42
N VAL A 30 -0.74 31.52 -15.49
CA VAL A 30 0.04 30.29 -15.67
C VAL A 30 1.49 30.64 -15.97
N LYS A 31 2.41 29.82 -15.48
CA LYS A 31 3.85 29.93 -15.78
C LYS A 31 4.23 28.87 -16.79
N ARG A 32 5.27 29.16 -17.55
CA ARG A 32 5.88 28.19 -18.44
C ARG A 32 6.24 26.91 -17.69
N ASP A 33 5.98 25.76 -18.31
CA ASP A 33 6.20 24.42 -17.76
C ASP A 33 5.32 24.06 -16.53
N GLU A 34 4.32 24.90 -16.20
CA GLU A 34 3.32 24.57 -15.17
C GLU A 34 2.24 23.65 -15.78
N ASN A 35 1.91 22.53 -15.08
CA ASN A 35 0.91 21.60 -15.58
C ASN A 35 -0.48 22.24 -15.66
N LEU A 36 -1.07 22.24 -16.87
CA LEU A 36 -2.39 22.80 -17.14
C LEU A 36 -3.50 21.79 -17.02
N ILE A 37 -3.27 20.60 -17.54
CA ILE A 37 -4.27 19.53 -17.64
C ILE A 37 -3.61 18.16 -17.75
N ASP A 38 -4.28 17.16 -17.20
CA ASP A 38 -3.92 15.75 -17.35
C ASP A 38 -4.68 15.15 -18.53
N ILE A 39 -3.95 14.50 -19.43
CA ILE A 39 -4.48 13.84 -20.63
C ILE A 39 -4.35 12.33 -20.42
N GLU A 40 -5.48 11.63 -20.29
CA GLU A 40 -5.53 10.19 -20.13
C GLU A 40 -5.63 9.49 -21.48
N THR A 41 -4.68 8.59 -21.74
CA THR A 41 -4.70 7.68 -22.88
C THR A 41 -5.06 6.26 -22.40
N ASP A 42 -5.20 5.32 -23.30
CA ASP A 42 -5.45 3.91 -22.94
C ASP A 42 -4.26 3.23 -22.22
N LYS A 43 -3.08 3.85 -22.22
CA LYS A 43 -1.86 3.28 -21.64
C LYS A 43 -1.24 4.14 -20.55
N VAL A 44 -1.25 5.46 -20.70
CA VAL A 44 -0.55 6.42 -19.81
C VAL A 44 -1.36 7.68 -19.63
N VAL A 45 -1.20 8.35 -18.50
CA VAL A 45 -1.65 9.73 -18.31
C VAL A 45 -0.47 10.65 -18.58
N LEU A 46 -0.66 11.60 -19.49
CA LEU A 46 0.32 12.61 -19.86
C LEU A 46 -0.06 13.93 -19.19
N GLU A 47 0.90 14.58 -18.56
CA GLU A 47 0.75 15.95 -18.07
C GLU A 47 1.08 16.92 -19.20
N LEU A 48 0.21 17.89 -19.44
CA LEU A 48 0.45 18.92 -20.45
C LEU A 48 0.88 20.22 -19.79
N PRO A 49 2.16 20.59 -19.90
CA PRO A 49 2.67 21.85 -19.37
C PRO A 49 2.31 23.03 -20.23
N ALA A 50 2.22 24.22 -19.63
CA ALA A 50 2.02 25.49 -20.35
C ALA A 50 3.20 25.80 -21.27
N PRO A 51 2.98 26.17 -22.54
CA PRO A 51 4.04 26.50 -23.50
C PRO A 51 4.74 27.84 -23.20
N GLY A 52 4.17 28.65 -22.32
CA GLY A 52 4.71 29.96 -21.95
C GLY A 52 3.96 30.62 -20.82
N ASP A 53 4.54 31.72 -20.28
CA ASP A 53 3.91 32.51 -19.22
C ASP A 53 2.73 33.31 -19.81
N GLY A 54 1.62 33.41 -19.04
CA GLY A 54 0.46 34.18 -19.50
C GLY A 54 -0.76 33.97 -18.61
N VAL A 55 -1.93 34.33 -19.14
CA VAL A 55 -3.23 34.09 -18.52
C VAL A 55 -4.03 33.14 -19.40
N LEU A 56 -4.62 32.11 -18.82
CA LEU A 56 -5.49 31.15 -19.51
C LEU A 56 -6.80 31.88 -19.89
N VAL A 57 -6.97 32.26 -21.14
CA VAL A 57 -8.13 33.08 -21.58
C VAL A 57 -9.37 32.21 -21.76
N GLU A 58 -9.23 31.08 -22.39
CA GLU A 58 -10.35 30.22 -22.76
C GLU A 58 -9.95 28.74 -22.74
N ILE A 59 -10.83 27.92 -22.18
CA ILE A 59 -10.77 26.46 -22.26
C ILE A 59 -11.75 26.04 -23.37
N THR A 60 -11.23 25.63 -24.51
CA THR A 60 -12.02 25.22 -25.68
C THR A 60 -12.63 23.82 -25.49
N ARG A 61 -11.98 22.96 -24.70
CA ARG A 61 -12.44 21.59 -24.43
C ARG A 61 -12.51 21.37 -22.91
N PRO A 62 -13.72 21.10 -22.33
CA PRO A 62 -13.87 20.85 -20.91
C PRO A 62 -13.37 19.45 -20.52
N ASP A 63 -13.29 19.22 -19.19
CA ASP A 63 -13.01 17.89 -18.64
C ASP A 63 -13.93 16.81 -19.22
N GLY A 64 -13.36 15.63 -19.48
CA GLY A 64 -14.06 14.50 -20.08
C GLY A 64 -14.16 14.55 -21.63
N SER A 65 -13.64 15.59 -22.29
CA SER A 65 -13.64 15.66 -23.74
C SER A 65 -12.62 14.73 -24.36
N THR A 66 -12.99 14.05 -25.43
CA THR A 66 -12.08 13.27 -26.27
C THR A 66 -11.34 14.19 -27.24
N VAL A 67 -10.02 14.04 -27.33
CA VAL A 67 -9.12 14.83 -28.18
C VAL A 67 -8.17 13.94 -28.96
N THR A 68 -7.70 14.46 -30.12
CA THR A 68 -6.70 13.80 -30.96
C THR A 68 -5.40 14.62 -30.95
N SER A 69 -4.34 14.06 -31.55
CA SER A 69 -3.05 14.78 -31.71
C SER A 69 -3.25 16.10 -32.39
N ASN A 70 -2.62 17.18 -31.88
CA ASN A 70 -2.69 18.55 -32.36
C ASN A 70 -4.03 19.29 -32.19
N ASP A 71 -5.04 18.70 -31.50
CA ASP A 71 -6.26 19.45 -31.18
C ASP A 71 -5.96 20.61 -30.23
N VAL A 72 -6.58 21.78 -30.51
CA VAL A 72 -6.49 22.98 -29.65
C VAL A 72 -7.45 22.79 -28.48
N ILE A 73 -6.92 22.85 -27.26
CA ILE A 73 -7.70 22.64 -26.06
C ILE A 73 -7.88 23.88 -25.20
N ALA A 74 -6.97 24.86 -25.34
CA ALA A 74 -7.05 26.12 -24.63
C ALA A 74 -6.24 27.21 -25.33
N VAL A 75 -6.44 28.46 -24.90
CA VAL A 75 -5.71 29.65 -25.40
C VAL A 75 -5.14 30.43 -24.22
N ILE A 76 -3.83 30.72 -24.27
CA ILE A 76 -3.10 31.53 -23.30
C ILE A 76 -2.77 32.88 -23.92
N ASP A 77 -3.01 33.98 -23.21
CA ASP A 77 -2.57 35.34 -23.63
C ASP A 77 -1.34 35.76 -22.82
N THR A 78 -0.23 35.95 -23.48
CA THR A 78 1.05 36.32 -22.86
C THR A 78 1.13 37.79 -22.44
N ASP A 79 0.26 38.66 -22.98
CA ASP A 79 0.19 40.09 -22.66
C ASP A 79 -0.95 40.43 -21.68
N GLY A 80 -1.75 39.41 -21.29
CA GLY A 80 -2.87 39.55 -20.36
C GLY A 80 -2.37 39.89 -18.96
N LYS A 81 -2.59 41.12 -18.51
CA LYS A 81 -2.59 41.45 -17.10
C LYS A 81 -3.83 40.77 -16.49
N SER A 82 -3.66 40.01 -15.42
CA SER A 82 -4.77 39.48 -14.65
C SER A 82 -5.63 40.64 -14.13
N ASP A 83 -6.74 40.93 -14.80
CA ASP A 83 -7.77 41.77 -14.22
C ASP A 83 -8.36 40.98 -13.07
N GLY A 84 -7.81 41.28 -11.86
CA GLY A 84 -8.27 40.69 -10.62
C GLY A 84 -9.72 41.06 -10.40
N VAL A 85 -10.61 40.14 -10.67
CA VAL A 85 -11.94 40.17 -10.04
C VAL A 85 -11.68 39.91 -8.57
N ALA A 86 -11.71 40.98 -7.79
CA ALA A 86 -11.67 40.98 -6.34
C ALA A 86 -12.90 40.24 -5.84
N GLY A 87 -12.77 38.95 -5.65
CA GLY A 87 -13.69 38.11 -4.91
C GLY A 87 -13.41 38.30 -3.43
N ALA A 88 -14.29 39.06 -2.80
CA ALA A 88 -14.56 39.24 -1.38
C ALA A 88 -13.58 38.53 -0.41
N LYS A 89 -12.73 39.32 0.22
CA LYS A 89 -12.14 39.04 1.52
C LYS A 89 -13.30 38.81 2.52
N SER A 90 -13.58 37.59 2.86
CA SER A 90 -14.20 37.24 4.13
C SER A 90 -13.09 37.25 5.17
N ALA A 91 -12.99 38.36 5.89
CA ALA A 91 -12.20 38.47 7.09
C ALA A 91 -12.86 37.61 8.17
N ALA A 92 -12.41 36.39 8.34
CA ALA A 92 -12.66 35.66 9.58
C ALA A 92 -11.72 36.24 10.62
N ALA A 93 -12.22 37.17 11.41
CA ALA A 93 -11.61 37.60 12.65
C ALA A 93 -11.47 36.38 13.57
N ALA A 94 -10.24 36.02 13.86
CA ALA A 94 -9.93 35.08 14.92
C ALA A 94 -10.31 35.73 16.25
N VAL A 95 -11.47 35.35 16.77
CA VAL A 95 -11.82 35.62 18.17
C VAL A 95 -11.10 34.54 18.98
N ALA A 96 -9.97 34.91 19.51
CA ALA A 96 -9.31 34.17 20.58
C ALA A 96 -10.21 34.20 21.82
N ALA A 97 -10.89 33.10 22.10
CA ALA A 97 -11.48 32.89 23.42
C ALA A 97 -10.34 32.64 24.42
N PRO A 98 -10.32 33.35 25.56
CA PRO A 98 -9.31 33.08 26.58
C PRO A 98 -9.58 31.74 27.24
N ALA A 99 -8.60 30.86 27.22
CA ALA A 99 -8.59 29.67 28.05
C ALA A 99 -8.72 30.10 29.53
N PRO A 100 -9.56 29.44 30.34
CA PRO A 100 -9.60 29.70 31.75
C PRO A 100 -8.25 29.36 32.38
N ALA A 101 -7.62 30.34 32.97
CA ALA A 101 -6.43 30.17 33.78
C ALA A 101 -6.76 29.19 34.89
N VAL A 102 -6.15 27.99 34.84
CA VAL A 102 -6.12 27.11 36.00
C VAL A 102 -5.25 27.77 37.03
N ALA A 103 -5.88 28.30 38.04
CA ALA A 103 -5.18 28.88 39.19
C ALA A 103 -4.22 27.86 39.78
N ALA A 104 -2.96 28.19 39.82
CA ALA A 104 -1.94 27.45 40.54
C ALA A 104 -2.40 27.28 41.98
N ALA A 105 -2.82 26.07 42.33
CA ALA A 105 -3.05 25.73 43.73
C ALA A 105 -1.71 25.79 44.47
N LYS A 106 -1.63 26.68 45.47
CA LYS A 106 -0.55 26.70 46.46
C LYS A 106 -0.37 25.29 47.02
N PRO A 107 0.87 24.87 47.34
CA PRO A 107 1.10 23.62 48.04
C PRO A 107 0.33 23.62 49.35
N ALA A 108 -0.67 22.77 49.45
CA ALA A 108 -1.40 22.52 50.68
C ALA A 108 -0.45 21.85 51.67
N ASP A 109 -0.37 22.44 52.86
CA ASP A 109 0.27 21.87 54.02
C ASP A 109 -0.04 20.38 54.20
N SER A 110 1.00 19.64 54.62
CA SER A 110 1.05 18.21 54.92
C SER A 110 -0.31 17.60 55.23
N ALA A 111 -0.79 16.75 54.30
CA ALA A 111 -2.03 16.01 54.46
C ALA A 111 -2.03 15.22 55.78
N THR A 112 -2.88 15.61 56.74
CA THR A 112 -2.96 14.98 58.05
C THR A 112 -3.58 13.57 57.86
N ALA A 113 -2.80 12.55 58.04
CA ALA A 113 -3.29 11.15 57.97
C ALA A 113 -4.06 10.80 59.23
N LEU A 114 -5.17 10.05 59.09
CA LEU A 114 -5.93 9.51 60.20
C LEU A 114 -5.10 8.48 60.99
N PRO A 115 -5.32 8.31 62.32
CA PRO A 115 -4.49 7.45 63.14
C PRO A 115 -4.33 6.02 62.61
N ALA A 116 -5.41 5.41 62.06
CA ALA A 116 -5.37 4.08 61.44
C ALA A 116 -4.58 4.06 60.14
N ALA A 117 -4.61 5.14 59.33
CA ALA A 117 -3.83 5.28 58.09
C ALA A 117 -2.33 5.45 58.43
N ARG A 118 -2.02 6.24 59.45
CA ARG A 118 -0.66 6.48 59.92
C ARG A 118 0.03 5.22 60.42
N LYS A 119 -0.70 4.37 61.15
CA LYS A 119 -0.20 3.05 61.62
C LYS A 119 0.08 2.13 60.39
N MET A 120 -0.85 2.08 59.46
CA MET A 120 -0.70 1.21 58.25
C MET A 120 0.44 1.71 57.33
N MET A 121 0.67 3.03 57.24
CA MET A 121 1.81 3.58 56.49
C MET A 121 3.14 3.21 57.15
N ALA A 122 3.22 3.26 58.48
CA ALA A 122 4.41 2.88 59.23
C ALA A 122 4.70 1.37 59.09
N ASP A 123 3.65 0.51 59.16
CA ASP A 123 3.77 -0.94 59.01
C ASP A 123 4.16 -1.38 57.60
N GLN A 124 3.78 -0.62 56.57
CA GLN A 124 3.99 -0.93 55.13
C GLN A 124 5.09 -0.11 54.47
N GLY A 125 5.76 0.81 55.18
CA GLY A 125 6.84 1.64 54.66
C GLY A 125 6.40 2.59 53.53
N VAL A 126 5.16 3.13 53.62
CA VAL A 126 4.61 4.06 52.61
C VAL A 126 4.71 5.48 53.11
N ASP A 127 5.33 6.37 52.33
CA ASP A 127 5.45 7.78 52.64
C ASP A 127 4.12 8.51 52.46
N ALA A 128 3.74 9.35 53.42
CA ALA A 128 2.52 10.16 53.39
C ALA A 128 2.46 11.11 52.18
N ALA A 129 3.60 11.56 51.67
CA ALA A 129 3.69 12.41 50.47
C ALA A 129 3.34 11.69 49.18
N SER A 130 3.38 10.34 49.19
CA SER A 130 3.07 9.49 48.00
C SER A 130 1.61 9.03 47.93
N VAL A 131 0.76 9.38 48.91
CA VAL A 131 -0.63 8.92 48.98
C VAL A 131 -1.59 10.10 48.92
N ALA A 132 -2.43 10.15 47.88
CA ALA A 132 -3.49 11.14 47.78
C ALA A 132 -4.62 10.83 48.75
N GLY A 133 -4.92 11.74 49.70
CA GLY A 133 -6.00 11.54 50.67
C GLY A 133 -7.36 11.84 50.11
N THR A 134 -8.30 10.86 50.15
CA THR A 134 -9.70 11.01 49.69
C THR A 134 -10.67 11.31 50.82
N GLY A 135 -10.22 11.36 52.07
CA GLY A 135 -11.06 11.66 53.23
C GLY A 135 -11.47 13.12 53.34
N ARG A 136 -12.49 13.40 54.17
CA ARG A 136 -13.04 14.77 54.39
C ARG A 136 -11.95 15.76 54.76
N GLY A 137 -11.76 16.80 53.94
CA GLY A 137 -10.70 17.80 54.12
C GLY A 137 -9.32 17.33 53.62
N GLY A 138 -9.24 16.40 52.64
CA GLY A 138 -7.97 15.93 52.05
C GLY A 138 -7.18 14.96 52.95
N ARG A 139 -7.79 14.37 53.99
CA ARG A 139 -7.11 13.47 54.91
C ARG A 139 -6.88 12.10 54.30
N ILE A 140 -5.70 11.51 54.56
CA ILE A 140 -5.37 10.16 54.12
C ILE A 140 -6.11 9.14 54.98
N THR A 141 -6.93 8.29 54.36
CA THR A 141 -7.68 7.22 55.01
C THR A 141 -6.93 5.88 54.92
N LYS A 142 -7.36 4.87 55.72
CA LYS A 142 -6.80 3.51 55.63
C LYS A 142 -6.99 2.89 54.22
N GLY A 143 -8.10 3.24 53.52
CA GLY A 143 -8.38 2.77 52.17
C GLY A 143 -7.35 3.29 51.15
N ASP A 144 -6.97 4.54 51.28
CA ASP A 144 -5.99 5.19 50.36
C ASP A 144 -4.61 4.53 50.46
N VAL A 145 -4.19 4.20 51.70
CA VAL A 145 -2.93 3.46 51.95
C VAL A 145 -2.99 2.06 51.38
N ALA A 146 -4.11 1.33 51.60
CA ALA A 146 -4.28 0.00 51.04
C ALA A 146 -4.22 -0.02 49.51
N GLN A 147 -4.81 0.98 48.87
CA GLN A 147 -4.78 1.14 47.41
C GLN A 147 -3.37 1.46 46.90
N ALA A 148 -2.63 2.33 47.60
CA ALA A 148 -1.23 2.65 47.27
C ALA A 148 -0.31 1.45 47.42
N VAL A 149 -0.51 0.60 48.42
CA VAL A 149 0.25 -0.65 48.64
C VAL A 149 -0.06 -1.66 47.52
N THR A 150 -1.33 -1.80 47.13
CA THR A 150 -1.74 -2.72 46.06
C THR A 150 -1.17 -2.26 44.70
N ALA A 151 -1.14 -0.96 44.45
CA ALA A 151 -0.53 -0.40 43.24
C ALA A 151 0.99 -0.63 43.18
N ARG A 152 1.66 -0.66 44.35
CA ARG A 152 3.11 -0.92 44.46
C ARG A 152 3.46 -2.40 44.36
N ALA A 153 2.51 -3.29 44.67
CA ALA A 153 2.68 -4.75 44.64
C ALA A 153 2.39 -5.35 43.24
N GLN A 154 1.81 -4.60 42.29
CA GLN A 154 1.74 -5.05 40.92
C GLN A 154 3.14 -5.00 40.29
N PRO A 155 3.67 -6.11 39.74
CA PRO A 155 4.89 -6.06 38.93
C PRO A 155 4.68 -5.04 37.83
N ALA A 156 5.62 -4.10 37.68
CA ALA A 156 5.62 -3.19 36.56
C ALA A 156 5.49 -4.01 35.29
N ALA A 157 4.43 -3.80 34.53
CA ALA A 157 4.32 -4.36 33.20
C ALA A 157 5.61 -4.00 32.45
N PRO A 158 6.21 -4.92 31.69
CA PRO A 158 7.42 -4.62 30.92
C PRO A 158 7.17 -3.32 30.16
N ALA A 159 8.09 -2.36 30.29
CA ALA A 159 8.03 -1.10 29.58
C ALA A 159 7.74 -1.42 28.12
N ALA A 160 6.62 -0.93 27.61
CA ALA A 160 6.27 -1.06 26.20
C ALA A 160 7.47 -0.58 25.39
N GLN A 161 8.09 -1.47 24.64
CA GLN A 161 9.06 -1.10 23.62
C GLN A 161 8.39 -0.03 22.75
N PRO A 162 9.11 1.02 22.33
CA PRO A 162 8.55 2.02 21.44
C PRO A 162 7.91 1.27 20.26
N ALA A 163 6.61 1.41 20.08
CA ALA A 163 5.90 0.83 18.95
C ALA A 163 6.58 1.37 17.69
N GLU A 164 7.09 0.48 16.85
CA GLU A 164 7.49 0.85 15.49
C GLU A 164 6.34 1.65 14.88
N PRO A 165 6.61 2.78 14.21
CA PRO A 165 5.56 3.59 13.62
C PRO A 165 4.76 2.70 12.66
N LYS A 166 3.49 2.43 13.02
CA LYS A 166 2.54 1.80 12.08
C LYS A 166 2.63 2.57 10.77
N PRO A 167 2.76 1.89 9.62
CA PRO A 167 2.67 2.56 8.34
C PRO A 167 1.38 3.39 8.33
N PRO A 168 1.42 4.64 7.82
CA PRO A 168 0.26 5.49 7.80
C PRO A 168 -0.87 4.76 7.10
N ALA A 169 -2.04 4.71 7.74
CA ALA A 169 -3.24 4.15 7.13
C ALA A 169 -3.42 4.80 5.75
N PRO A 170 -3.76 4.02 4.70
CA PRO A 170 -4.00 4.59 3.38
C PRO A 170 -5.00 5.73 3.52
N LYS A 171 -4.63 6.92 3.01
CA LYS A 171 -5.56 8.05 2.99
C LYS A 171 -6.85 7.57 2.33
N PRO A 172 -8.03 7.84 2.92
CA PRO A 172 -9.29 7.51 2.27
C PRO A 172 -9.27 8.08 0.84
N ALA A 173 -9.69 7.29 -0.12
CA ALA A 173 -9.90 7.79 -1.48
C ALA A 173 -10.72 9.10 -1.39
N PRO A 174 -10.45 10.11 -2.23
CA PRO A 174 -11.17 11.37 -2.16
C PRO A 174 -12.67 11.10 -2.15
N ALA A 175 -13.35 11.58 -1.10
CA ALA A 175 -14.79 11.42 -0.97
C ALA A 175 -15.42 12.09 -2.19
N VAL A 176 -16.13 11.30 -3.00
CA VAL A 176 -16.91 11.83 -4.13
C VAL A 176 -17.93 12.78 -3.55
N PRO A 177 -17.98 14.07 -3.97
CA PRO A 177 -18.94 15.02 -3.42
C PRO A 177 -20.35 14.53 -3.73
N THR A 178 -21.06 14.10 -2.70
CA THR A 178 -22.49 13.79 -2.79
C THR A 178 -23.26 15.10 -2.81
N ASN A 179 -23.77 15.48 -3.97
CA ASN A 179 -24.68 16.62 -4.06
C ASN A 179 -25.92 16.35 -3.21
N ALA A 180 -26.16 17.20 -2.22
CA ALA A 180 -27.22 17.08 -1.20
C ALA A 180 -28.68 17.17 -1.74
N SER A 181 -28.90 17.14 -3.05
CA SER A 181 -30.21 17.26 -3.66
C SER A 181 -30.81 15.97 -4.23
N LEU A 182 -30.19 14.84 -3.97
CA LEU A 182 -30.65 13.54 -4.47
C LEU A 182 -31.52 12.86 -3.41
N GLY A 183 -32.84 13.01 -3.46
CA GLY A 183 -33.92 12.35 -2.71
C GLY A 183 -33.60 11.43 -1.53
N ALA A 184 -34.54 10.68 -0.99
CA ALA A 184 -34.38 9.80 0.16
C ALA A 184 -33.36 8.61 -0.07
N ARG A 185 -32.94 8.36 -1.31
CA ARG A 185 -31.88 7.37 -1.70
C ARG A 185 -30.96 8.00 -2.75
N PRO A 186 -29.95 8.77 -2.33
CA PRO A 186 -29.06 9.44 -3.26
C PRO A 186 -28.21 8.42 -4.05
N GLU A 187 -28.26 8.53 -5.37
CA GLU A 187 -27.42 7.77 -6.30
C GLU A 187 -26.60 8.74 -7.12
N GLN A 188 -25.30 8.48 -7.28
CA GLN A 188 -24.43 9.24 -8.16
C GLN A 188 -23.86 8.33 -9.24
N ARG A 189 -24.09 8.68 -10.51
CA ARG A 189 -23.49 8.01 -11.65
C ARG A 189 -22.23 8.75 -12.07
N VAL A 190 -21.10 8.05 -11.98
CA VAL A 190 -19.80 8.56 -12.40
C VAL A 190 -19.24 7.62 -13.48
N PRO A 191 -18.90 8.12 -14.68
CA PRO A 191 -18.26 7.30 -15.71
C PRO A 191 -16.94 6.70 -15.20
N MET A 192 -16.63 5.48 -15.61
CA MET A 192 -15.30 4.92 -15.35
C MET A 192 -14.26 5.68 -16.16
N SER A 193 -13.07 5.92 -15.56
CA SER A 193 -11.92 6.39 -16.33
C SER A 193 -11.56 5.35 -17.40
N ARG A 194 -10.93 5.79 -18.48
CA ARG A 194 -10.50 4.88 -19.58
C ARG A 194 -9.58 3.79 -19.05
N LEU A 195 -8.62 4.14 -18.18
CA LEU A 195 -7.73 3.18 -17.54
C LEU A 195 -8.53 2.10 -16.78
N ARG A 196 -9.51 2.51 -15.98
CA ARG A 196 -10.36 1.57 -15.22
C ARG A 196 -11.20 0.68 -16.11
N ALA A 197 -11.74 1.22 -17.20
CA ALA A 197 -12.50 0.44 -18.18
C ALA A 197 -11.62 -0.64 -18.84
N ARG A 198 -10.40 -0.27 -19.25
CA ARG A 198 -9.43 -1.22 -19.81
C ARG A 198 -9.00 -2.32 -18.82
N ILE A 199 -8.75 -1.93 -17.55
CA ILE A 199 -8.45 -2.92 -16.50
C ILE A 199 -9.63 -3.89 -16.34
N ALA A 200 -10.87 -3.38 -16.31
CA ALA A 200 -12.07 -4.20 -16.18
C ALA A 200 -12.21 -5.20 -17.35
N GLU A 201 -12.03 -4.74 -18.60
CA GLU A 201 -12.03 -5.61 -19.79
C GLU A 201 -10.97 -6.71 -19.69
N ARG A 202 -9.72 -6.37 -19.33
CA ARG A 202 -8.64 -7.36 -19.20
C ARG A 202 -8.92 -8.39 -18.10
N LEU A 203 -9.46 -7.96 -16.96
CA LEU A 203 -9.80 -8.88 -15.87
C LEU A 203 -10.92 -9.84 -16.26
N VAL A 204 -11.99 -9.36 -16.91
CA VAL A 204 -13.08 -10.18 -17.41
C VAL A 204 -12.57 -11.13 -18.48
N GLN A 205 -11.76 -10.65 -19.44
CA GLN A 205 -11.14 -11.48 -20.47
C GLN A 205 -10.31 -12.60 -19.85
N SER A 206 -9.47 -12.31 -18.85
CA SER A 206 -8.67 -13.34 -18.17
C SER A 206 -9.54 -14.45 -17.59
N GLN A 207 -10.64 -14.09 -16.90
CA GLN A 207 -11.54 -15.07 -16.29
C GLN A 207 -12.38 -15.84 -17.30
N SER A 208 -12.68 -15.26 -18.46
CA SER A 208 -13.49 -15.91 -19.50
C SER A 208 -12.68 -16.78 -20.45
N THR A 209 -11.38 -16.50 -20.63
CA THR A 209 -10.51 -17.22 -21.56
C THR A 209 -9.69 -18.33 -20.91
N ALA A 210 -9.49 -18.30 -19.59
CA ALA A 210 -8.74 -19.30 -18.84
C ALA A 210 -9.66 -20.14 -17.95
N ALA A 211 -9.38 -21.42 -17.84
CA ALA A 211 -10.04 -22.33 -16.89
C ALA A 211 -9.38 -22.18 -15.50
N ILE A 212 -9.64 -21.05 -14.81
CA ILE A 212 -8.94 -20.73 -13.58
C ILE A 212 -9.41 -21.62 -12.43
N LEU A 213 -8.46 -22.35 -11.84
CA LEU A 213 -8.62 -23.05 -10.57
C LEU A 213 -7.60 -22.52 -9.56
N THR A 214 -7.91 -22.63 -8.26
CA THR A 214 -7.01 -22.18 -7.18
C THR A 214 -6.76 -23.30 -6.21
N THR A 215 -5.50 -23.56 -5.91
CA THR A 215 -5.06 -24.43 -4.80
C THR A 215 -4.45 -23.59 -3.68
N PHE A 216 -4.55 -24.07 -2.44
CA PHE A 216 -4.10 -23.37 -1.25
C PHE A 216 -3.15 -24.21 -0.43
N ASN A 217 -2.23 -23.57 0.27
CA ASN A 217 -1.39 -24.21 1.27
C ASN A 217 -1.08 -23.24 2.40
N GLU A 218 -0.74 -23.78 3.56
CA GLU A 218 -0.26 -22.99 4.69
C GLU A 218 1.25 -23.13 4.83
N VAL A 219 1.91 -22.05 5.22
CA VAL A 219 3.36 -21.99 5.37
C VAL A 219 3.72 -21.45 6.74
N ASN A 220 4.57 -22.15 7.45
CA ASN A 220 5.20 -21.68 8.68
C ASN A 220 6.33 -20.68 8.31
N MET A 221 6.10 -19.40 8.57
CA MET A 221 7.06 -18.35 8.26
C MET A 221 8.17 -18.18 9.30
N GLN A 222 8.16 -18.95 10.39
CA GLN A 222 9.14 -18.81 11.47
C GLN A 222 10.59 -18.89 10.97
N PRO A 223 10.99 -19.85 10.10
CA PRO A 223 12.38 -19.95 9.64
C PRO A 223 12.83 -18.72 8.84
N VAL A 224 11.95 -18.20 7.97
CA VAL A 224 12.25 -16.96 7.21
C VAL A 224 12.34 -15.75 8.15
N ILE A 225 11.45 -15.64 9.14
CA ILE A 225 11.46 -14.56 10.14
C ILE A 225 12.75 -14.61 10.96
N ASP A 226 13.15 -15.78 11.43
CA ASP A 226 14.38 -15.96 12.21
C ASP A 226 15.62 -15.64 11.40
N LEU A 227 15.68 -16.12 10.15
CA LEU A 227 16.76 -15.80 9.22
C LEU A 227 16.87 -14.30 8.97
N ARG A 228 15.72 -13.67 8.66
CA ARG A 228 15.64 -12.23 8.46
C ARG A 228 16.09 -11.45 9.71
N ASN A 229 15.59 -11.80 10.88
CA ASN A 229 15.93 -11.10 12.13
C ASN A 229 17.43 -11.23 12.47
N ARG A 230 18.04 -12.36 12.16
CA ARG A 230 19.49 -12.61 12.35
C ARG A 230 20.36 -11.73 11.45
N TYR A 231 19.93 -11.45 10.22
CA TYR A 231 20.79 -10.85 9.22
C TYR A 231 20.35 -9.47 8.73
N LYS A 232 19.15 -8.97 9.05
CA LYS A 232 18.58 -7.73 8.52
C LYS A 232 19.51 -6.52 8.64
N ASP A 233 20.12 -6.31 9.81
CA ASP A 233 20.95 -5.13 10.07
C ASP A 233 22.28 -5.20 9.29
N ARG A 234 22.90 -6.38 9.23
CA ARG A 234 24.11 -6.61 8.44
C ARG A 234 23.82 -6.50 6.95
N PHE A 235 22.71 -7.07 6.51
CA PHE A 235 22.27 -7.03 5.12
C PHE A 235 22.01 -5.59 4.64
N GLU A 236 21.28 -4.79 5.42
CA GLU A 236 21.03 -3.38 5.10
C GLU A 236 22.32 -2.57 5.05
N LYS A 237 23.24 -2.82 5.97
CA LYS A 237 24.56 -2.16 6.00
C LYS A 237 25.42 -2.50 4.79
N GLU A 238 25.39 -3.76 4.32
CA GLU A 238 26.22 -4.25 3.22
C GLU A 238 25.63 -3.91 1.84
N HIS A 239 24.30 -4.03 1.69
CA HIS A 239 23.65 -3.90 0.38
C HIS A 239 22.90 -2.57 0.18
N GLY A 240 22.71 -1.74 1.24
CA GLY A 240 22.02 -0.46 1.18
C GLY A 240 20.50 -0.58 0.99
N VAL A 241 19.93 -1.77 1.18
CA VAL A 241 18.50 -2.06 1.06
C VAL A 241 18.06 -2.94 2.23
N LYS A 242 16.80 -2.76 2.69
CA LYS A 242 16.24 -3.59 3.77
C LYS A 242 15.99 -5.01 3.27
N LEU A 243 16.31 -6.00 4.12
CA LEU A 243 15.93 -7.39 3.85
C LEU A 243 14.42 -7.55 4.08
N GLY A 244 13.64 -7.54 2.99
CA GLY A 244 12.20 -7.78 2.99
C GLY A 244 11.85 -9.27 3.03
N PHE A 245 10.56 -9.55 2.87
CA PHE A 245 10.07 -10.92 2.71
C PHE A 245 9.91 -11.31 1.24
N MET A 246 9.72 -10.33 0.36
CA MET A 246 9.38 -10.60 -1.04
C MET A 246 10.52 -11.28 -1.79
N GLY A 247 11.78 -10.94 -1.48
CA GLY A 247 12.93 -11.62 -2.06
C GLY A 247 12.94 -13.13 -1.80
N PHE A 248 12.50 -13.58 -0.62
CA PHE A 248 12.35 -15.00 -0.30
C PHE A 248 11.22 -15.65 -1.12
N PHE A 249 10.06 -14.98 -1.26
CA PHE A 249 8.96 -15.48 -2.09
C PHE A 249 9.36 -15.58 -3.55
N VAL A 250 10.08 -14.59 -4.10
CA VAL A 250 10.56 -14.62 -5.48
C VAL A 250 11.52 -15.80 -5.70
N LYS A 251 12.49 -16.00 -4.80
CA LYS A 251 13.43 -17.12 -4.90
C LYS A 251 12.75 -18.48 -4.76
N ALA A 252 11.80 -18.62 -3.83
CA ALA A 252 11.00 -19.84 -3.66
C ALA A 252 10.12 -20.12 -4.90
N ALA A 253 9.52 -19.07 -5.48
CA ALA A 253 8.74 -19.20 -6.73
C ALA A 253 9.63 -19.64 -7.88
N VAL A 254 10.78 -18.98 -8.11
CA VAL A 254 11.74 -19.36 -9.18
C VAL A 254 12.18 -20.81 -9.01
N HIS A 255 12.50 -21.25 -7.79
CA HIS A 255 12.86 -22.64 -7.52
C HIS A 255 11.73 -23.61 -7.95
N ALA A 256 10.50 -23.30 -7.58
CA ALA A 256 9.34 -24.12 -7.94
C ALA A 256 9.09 -24.12 -9.46
N LEU A 257 9.23 -22.97 -10.15
CA LEU A 257 9.05 -22.85 -11.58
C LEU A 257 10.10 -23.64 -12.38
N LYS A 258 11.34 -23.70 -11.88
CA LYS A 258 12.41 -24.56 -12.46
C LYS A 258 12.06 -26.05 -12.38
N LYS A 259 11.45 -26.45 -11.27
CA LYS A 259 11.05 -27.85 -11.02
C LYS A 259 9.75 -28.24 -11.75
N TYR A 260 8.86 -27.26 -11.96
CA TYR A 260 7.56 -27.42 -12.63
C TYR A 260 7.40 -26.42 -13.78
N PRO A 261 8.10 -26.64 -14.92
CA PRO A 261 8.17 -25.67 -16.01
C PRO A 261 6.83 -25.36 -16.67
N LEU A 262 5.86 -26.25 -16.54
CA LEU A 262 4.50 -26.04 -17.06
C LEU A 262 3.79 -24.87 -16.34
N VAL A 263 4.11 -24.62 -15.07
CA VAL A 263 3.58 -23.48 -14.30
C VAL A 263 4.16 -22.15 -14.79
N ASN A 264 5.34 -22.18 -15.43
CA ASN A 264 6.00 -21.03 -16.06
C ASN A 264 5.66 -20.90 -17.56
N ALA A 265 4.80 -21.75 -18.12
CA ALA A 265 4.45 -21.74 -19.53
C ALA A 265 3.27 -20.80 -19.82
N SER A 266 3.04 -20.50 -21.08
CA SER A 266 1.86 -19.76 -21.57
C SER A 266 1.18 -20.49 -22.73
N ILE A 267 -0.02 -20.04 -23.10
CA ILE A 267 -0.77 -20.54 -24.24
C ILE A 267 -0.68 -19.51 -25.36
N ASP A 268 -0.30 -19.96 -26.56
CA ASP A 268 -0.38 -19.17 -27.79
C ASP A 268 -1.15 -19.96 -28.86
N GLY A 269 -2.38 -19.56 -29.13
CA GLY A 269 -3.28 -20.30 -30.01
C GLY A 269 -3.55 -21.73 -29.51
N ALA A 270 -3.02 -22.73 -30.21
CA ALA A 270 -3.10 -24.14 -29.86
C ALA A 270 -1.82 -24.70 -29.21
N ASP A 271 -0.81 -23.87 -29.06
CA ASP A 271 0.52 -24.28 -28.59
C ASP A 271 0.76 -23.92 -27.13
N ILE A 272 1.52 -24.76 -26.43
CA ILE A 272 2.09 -24.45 -25.11
C ILE A 272 3.50 -23.91 -25.32
N VAL A 273 3.74 -22.68 -24.89
CA VAL A 273 5.02 -22.02 -24.99
C VAL A 273 5.75 -22.13 -23.65
N TYR A 274 6.82 -22.90 -23.60
CA TYR A 274 7.69 -23.03 -22.44
C TYR A 274 8.73 -21.90 -22.43
N HIS A 275 8.78 -21.14 -21.34
CA HIS A 275 9.74 -20.05 -21.17
C HIS A 275 11.02 -20.56 -20.50
N GLY A 276 12.19 -20.32 -21.12
CA GLY A 276 13.52 -20.63 -20.58
C GLY A 276 14.07 -19.53 -19.66
N TYR A 277 13.23 -18.58 -19.25
CA TYR A 277 13.54 -17.45 -18.38
C TYR A 277 12.44 -17.28 -17.33
N TYR A 278 12.74 -16.54 -16.26
CA TYR A 278 11.86 -16.40 -15.10
C TYR A 278 11.63 -14.92 -14.81
N ASP A 279 10.64 -14.35 -15.47
CA ASP A 279 10.23 -12.95 -15.38
C ASP A 279 9.06 -12.83 -14.42
N ILE A 280 9.33 -12.36 -13.20
CA ILE A 280 8.36 -12.38 -12.10
C ILE A 280 7.68 -11.02 -11.93
N GLY A 281 6.36 -10.97 -12.16
CA GLY A 281 5.55 -9.81 -11.86
C GLY A 281 5.31 -9.66 -10.36
N ILE A 282 5.52 -8.46 -9.83
CA ILE A 282 5.24 -8.13 -8.43
C ILE A 282 4.12 -7.11 -8.36
N ALA A 283 3.00 -7.48 -7.73
CA ALA A 283 1.89 -6.56 -7.56
C ALA A 283 2.23 -5.44 -6.56
N VAL A 284 2.22 -4.19 -7.02
CA VAL A 284 2.54 -2.99 -6.23
C VAL A 284 1.36 -2.03 -6.26
N GLY A 285 1.00 -1.49 -5.10
CA GLY A 285 -0.05 -0.47 -4.99
C GLY A 285 0.44 0.90 -5.46
N SER A 286 -0.34 1.57 -6.29
CA SER A 286 -0.12 2.96 -6.70
C SER A 286 -1.34 3.83 -6.39
N PRO A 287 -1.24 5.17 -6.42
CA PRO A 287 -2.39 6.06 -6.26
C PRO A 287 -3.49 5.82 -7.31
N ARG A 288 -3.12 5.30 -8.48
CA ARG A 288 -4.02 5.01 -9.61
C ARG A 288 -4.59 3.58 -9.56
N GLY A 289 -4.16 2.74 -8.63
CA GLY A 289 -4.57 1.33 -8.49
C GLY A 289 -3.39 0.39 -8.40
N LEU A 290 -3.66 -0.90 -8.61
CA LEU A 290 -2.64 -1.95 -8.59
C LEU A 290 -1.92 -2.00 -9.95
N VAL A 291 -0.58 -2.00 -9.91
CA VAL A 291 0.29 -2.21 -11.08
C VAL A 291 1.18 -3.42 -10.83
N VAL A 292 1.63 -4.09 -11.89
CA VAL A 292 2.42 -5.31 -11.80
C VAL A 292 3.69 -5.17 -12.64
N PRO A 293 4.71 -4.45 -12.14
CA PRO A 293 6.00 -4.41 -12.80
C PRO A 293 6.70 -5.76 -12.75
N ILE A 294 7.57 -6.01 -13.71
CA ILE A 294 8.21 -7.31 -13.96
C ILE A 294 9.69 -7.27 -13.57
N ILE A 295 10.08 -8.14 -12.66
CA ILE A 295 11.49 -8.44 -12.37
C ILE A 295 11.97 -9.40 -13.45
N ARG A 296 12.86 -8.92 -14.33
CA ARG A 296 13.43 -9.73 -15.41
C ARG A 296 14.49 -10.66 -14.87
N ASP A 297 14.58 -11.88 -15.46
CA ASP A 297 15.61 -12.87 -15.15
C ASP A 297 15.82 -13.07 -13.64
N ALA A 298 14.72 -13.21 -12.88
CA ALA A 298 14.74 -13.26 -11.41
C ALA A 298 15.56 -14.42 -10.84
N ASP A 299 15.86 -15.44 -11.63
CA ASP A 299 16.74 -16.56 -11.28
C ASP A 299 18.21 -16.13 -11.20
N GLN A 300 18.62 -15.15 -12.01
CA GLN A 300 20.00 -14.64 -12.04
C GLN A 300 20.27 -13.62 -10.92
N LEU A 301 19.23 -13.01 -10.34
CA LEU A 301 19.37 -11.96 -9.36
C LEU A 301 19.63 -12.53 -7.95
N SER A 302 20.44 -11.83 -7.16
CA SER A 302 20.55 -12.09 -5.72
C SER A 302 19.29 -11.61 -4.97
N VAL A 303 19.10 -12.05 -3.71
CA VAL A 303 18.01 -11.52 -2.86
C VAL A 303 18.16 -10.01 -2.69
N ALA A 304 19.39 -9.49 -2.61
CA ALA A 304 19.63 -8.06 -2.46
C ALA A 304 19.20 -7.27 -3.72
N ASP A 305 19.47 -7.80 -4.91
CA ASP A 305 19.09 -7.13 -6.16
C ASP A 305 17.56 -7.18 -6.35
N ILE A 306 16.93 -8.30 -6.02
CA ILE A 306 15.46 -8.41 -6.03
C ILE A 306 14.83 -7.37 -5.11
N GLU A 307 15.30 -7.23 -3.86
CA GLU A 307 14.76 -6.24 -2.91
C GLU A 307 15.02 -4.79 -3.37
N LYS A 308 16.17 -4.50 -4.02
CA LYS A 308 16.44 -3.20 -4.64
C LYS A 308 15.44 -2.87 -5.75
N VAL A 309 15.22 -3.82 -6.65
CA VAL A 309 14.27 -3.66 -7.76
C VAL A 309 12.85 -3.45 -7.23
N ILE A 310 12.42 -4.23 -6.23
CA ILE A 310 11.09 -4.08 -5.62
C ILE A 310 10.96 -2.71 -4.94
N ALA A 311 11.99 -2.24 -4.23
CA ALA A 311 11.98 -0.94 -3.58
C ALA A 311 11.88 0.21 -4.60
N ASP A 312 12.63 0.10 -5.72
CA ASP A 312 12.57 1.06 -6.83
C ASP A 312 11.19 1.06 -7.50
N PHE A 313 10.64 -0.10 -7.82
CA PHE A 313 9.29 -0.22 -8.35
C PHE A 313 8.24 0.41 -7.42
N GLY A 314 8.36 0.18 -6.11
CA GLY A 314 7.48 0.78 -5.11
C GLY A 314 7.51 2.31 -5.15
N LYS A 315 8.70 2.90 -5.24
CA LYS A 315 8.88 4.36 -5.33
C LYS A 315 8.32 4.92 -6.64
N ARG A 316 8.73 4.35 -7.78
CA ARG A 316 8.28 4.83 -9.11
C ARG A 316 6.80 4.56 -9.37
N ALA A 317 6.22 3.52 -8.78
CA ALA A 317 4.77 3.30 -8.82
C ALA A 317 4.00 4.41 -8.10
N GLN A 318 4.48 4.89 -6.96
CA GLN A 318 3.89 6.03 -6.25
C GLN A 318 4.02 7.33 -7.03
N GLU A 319 5.11 7.52 -7.78
CA GLU A 319 5.38 8.68 -8.62
C GLU A 319 4.71 8.57 -10.01
N GLY A 320 4.13 7.42 -10.37
CA GLY A 320 3.53 7.17 -11.69
C GLY A 320 4.55 7.08 -12.84
N LYS A 321 5.82 6.74 -12.54
CA LYS A 321 6.95 6.74 -13.48
C LYS A 321 7.34 5.35 -14.00
N LEU A 322 6.51 4.34 -13.81
CA LEU A 322 6.76 3.02 -14.40
C LEU A 322 6.47 3.05 -15.90
N THR A 323 7.35 2.46 -16.70
CA THR A 323 7.20 2.41 -18.15
C THR A 323 6.29 1.25 -18.58
N VAL A 324 5.81 1.31 -19.82
CA VAL A 324 4.95 0.24 -20.37
C VAL A 324 5.74 -1.06 -20.52
N GLU A 325 7.02 -0.98 -20.89
CA GLU A 325 7.90 -2.13 -21.03
C GLU A 325 8.10 -2.87 -19.69
N GLU A 326 8.13 -2.13 -18.59
CA GLU A 326 8.24 -2.72 -17.26
C GLU A 326 6.94 -3.37 -16.77
N LEU A 327 5.80 -2.99 -17.33
CA LEU A 327 4.48 -3.50 -16.98
C LEU A 327 3.97 -4.61 -17.92
N THR A 328 4.74 -4.93 -18.97
CA THR A 328 4.35 -5.91 -19.99
C THR A 328 5.21 -7.15 -19.95
N GLY A 329 4.64 -8.30 -20.35
CA GLY A 329 5.32 -9.59 -20.30
C GLY A 329 5.24 -10.23 -18.92
N GLY A 330 6.31 -10.90 -18.52
CA GLY A 330 6.34 -11.72 -17.30
C GLY A 330 5.79 -13.11 -17.52
N THR A 331 6.29 -14.09 -16.79
CA THR A 331 5.92 -15.50 -16.90
C THR A 331 5.10 -15.99 -15.70
N TYR A 332 5.22 -15.29 -14.57
CA TYR A 332 4.52 -15.60 -13.32
C TYR A 332 4.32 -14.33 -12.51
N THR A 333 3.29 -14.25 -11.70
CA THR A 333 3.00 -13.07 -10.86
C THR A 333 2.93 -13.45 -9.40
N ILE A 334 3.43 -12.59 -8.52
CA ILE A 334 3.26 -12.67 -7.06
C ILE A 334 2.49 -11.45 -6.59
N SER A 335 1.33 -11.68 -5.97
CA SER A 335 0.48 -10.63 -5.40
C SER A 335 0.42 -10.75 -3.88
N ASN A 336 0.67 -9.67 -3.17
CA ASN A 336 0.65 -9.64 -1.70
C ASN A 336 -0.56 -8.86 -1.18
N GLY A 337 -1.64 -9.58 -0.86
CA GLY A 337 -2.82 -9.05 -0.18
C GLY A 337 -2.65 -8.93 1.34
N GLY A 338 -1.60 -9.50 1.91
CA GLY A 338 -1.33 -9.51 3.34
C GLY A 338 -1.08 -8.12 3.93
N VAL A 339 -0.55 -7.19 3.13
CA VAL A 339 -0.35 -5.78 3.52
C VAL A 339 -1.67 -5.07 3.84
N PHE A 340 -2.77 -5.54 3.28
CA PHE A 340 -4.14 -5.05 3.54
C PHE A 340 -4.88 -5.89 4.57
N GLY A 341 -4.26 -6.94 5.11
CA GLY A 341 -4.85 -7.84 6.10
C GLY A 341 -5.66 -9.00 5.51
N SER A 342 -5.59 -9.26 4.21
CA SER A 342 -6.27 -10.40 3.59
C SER A 342 -5.82 -11.72 4.23
N MET A 343 -6.79 -12.55 4.62
CA MET A 343 -6.52 -13.90 5.12
C MET A 343 -6.37 -14.89 3.97
N LEU A 344 -7.22 -14.79 2.95
CA LEU A 344 -7.29 -15.70 1.83
C LEU A 344 -8.01 -15.02 0.66
N SER A 345 -7.54 -15.25 -0.55
CA SER A 345 -8.16 -14.80 -1.79
C SER A 345 -7.80 -15.74 -2.93
N THR A 346 -8.58 -15.70 -4.02
CA THR A 346 -8.31 -16.39 -5.27
C THR A 346 -7.84 -15.35 -6.29
N PRO A 347 -6.52 -15.15 -6.48
CA PRO A 347 -6.02 -14.13 -7.38
C PRO A 347 -6.37 -14.44 -8.85
N ILE A 348 -6.64 -13.40 -9.62
CA ILE A 348 -6.89 -13.50 -11.06
C ILE A 348 -5.55 -13.55 -11.79
N ILE A 349 -5.38 -14.47 -12.73
CA ILE A 349 -4.18 -14.62 -13.54
C ILE A 349 -4.01 -13.38 -14.43
N ASN A 350 -2.76 -12.94 -14.62
CA ASN A 350 -2.41 -11.84 -15.51
C ASN A 350 -1.96 -12.38 -16.89
N PRO A 351 -2.83 -12.37 -17.92
CA PRO A 351 -2.46 -12.91 -19.24
C PRO A 351 -1.23 -12.20 -19.81
N PRO A 352 -0.36 -12.92 -20.58
CA PRO A 352 -0.48 -14.30 -21.06
C PRO A 352 -0.01 -15.39 -20.08
N GLN A 353 0.33 -15.03 -18.84
CA GLN A 353 0.78 -15.97 -17.81
C GLN A 353 -0.29 -17.04 -17.53
N SER A 354 0.16 -18.21 -17.08
CA SER A 354 -0.74 -19.33 -16.74
C SER A 354 -0.92 -19.55 -15.24
N ALA A 355 -0.18 -18.82 -14.39
CA ALA A 355 -0.32 -18.93 -12.94
C ALA A 355 0.07 -17.64 -12.19
N ILE A 356 -0.45 -17.52 -10.97
CA ILE A 356 -0.21 -16.42 -10.04
C ILE A 356 -0.19 -16.92 -8.60
N LEU A 357 0.73 -16.42 -7.79
CA LEU A 357 0.81 -16.66 -6.35
C LEU A 357 0.20 -15.50 -5.57
N GLY A 358 -0.78 -15.80 -4.74
CA GLY A 358 -1.32 -14.90 -3.71
C GLY A 358 -0.66 -15.15 -2.37
N VAL A 359 -0.02 -14.12 -1.83
CA VAL A 359 0.53 -14.10 -0.47
C VAL A 359 -0.41 -13.33 0.44
N HIS A 360 -0.66 -13.82 1.65
CA HIS A 360 -1.63 -13.25 2.57
C HIS A 360 -0.99 -12.80 3.88
N ALA A 361 -1.81 -12.36 4.83
CA ALA A 361 -1.32 -11.87 6.11
C ALA A 361 -0.75 -13.02 6.95
N THR A 362 0.50 -12.87 7.39
CA THR A 362 1.11 -13.77 8.37
C THR A 362 0.53 -13.47 9.75
N ARG A 363 -0.03 -14.47 10.40
CA ARG A 363 -0.63 -14.36 11.74
C ARG A 363 -0.23 -15.54 12.61
N GLU A 364 -0.09 -15.29 13.90
CA GLU A 364 0.08 -16.37 14.87
C GLU A 364 -1.14 -17.28 14.91
N ARG A 365 -0.89 -18.60 14.79
CA ARG A 365 -1.91 -19.64 14.82
C ARG A 365 -1.43 -20.81 15.65
N ALA A 366 -2.38 -21.50 16.29
CA ALA A 366 -2.12 -22.77 16.94
C ALA A 366 -1.99 -23.86 15.86
N VAL A 367 -0.83 -24.51 15.81
CA VAL A 367 -0.54 -25.61 14.89
C VAL A 367 -0.03 -26.82 15.69
N VAL A 368 -0.09 -28.00 15.10
CA VAL A 368 0.41 -29.22 15.75
C VAL A 368 1.78 -29.56 15.18
N GLU A 369 2.81 -29.52 16.04
CA GLU A 369 4.17 -29.99 15.73
C GLU A 369 4.59 -31.07 16.73
N ASN A 370 5.05 -32.20 16.25
CA ASN A 370 5.47 -33.33 17.08
C ASN A 370 4.40 -33.77 18.12
N GLY A 371 3.12 -33.69 17.75
CA GLY A 371 2.00 -34.06 18.63
C GLY A 371 1.64 -33.00 19.68
N GLN A 372 2.27 -31.83 19.68
CA GLN A 372 2.00 -30.73 20.60
C GLN A 372 1.42 -29.51 19.87
N VAL A 373 0.51 -28.80 20.54
CA VAL A 373 -0.01 -27.55 20.03
C VAL A 373 1.00 -26.44 20.34
N VAL A 374 1.48 -25.81 19.29
CA VAL A 374 2.44 -24.69 19.37
C VAL A 374 1.92 -23.48 18.60
N VAL A 375 2.40 -22.29 18.95
CA VAL A 375 2.08 -21.07 18.23
C VAL A 375 3.12 -20.83 17.14
N ARG A 376 2.66 -20.63 15.90
CA ARG A 376 3.53 -20.31 14.74
C ARG A 376 2.95 -19.18 13.89
N PRO A 377 3.81 -18.37 13.29
CA PRO A 377 3.41 -17.36 12.30
C PRO A 377 3.08 -18.05 10.97
N ILE A 378 1.81 -18.28 10.73
CA ILE A 378 1.32 -18.95 9.52
C ILE A 378 0.89 -17.94 8.48
N ASN A 379 1.34 -18.16 7.23
CA ASN A 379 0.86 -17.49 6.03
C ASN A 379 0.09 -18.48 5.17
N TYR A 380 -1.06 -18.06 4.63
CA TYR A 380 -1.75 -18.83 3.61
C TYR A 380 -1.29 -18.39 2.24
N LEU A 381 -0.91 -19.34 1.42
CA LEU A 381 -0.60 -19.16 0.01
C LEU A 381 -1.75 -19.66 -0.85
N ALA A 382 -2.07 -18.92 -1.90
CA ALA A 382 -3.03 -19.30 -2.92
C ALA A 382 -2.32 -19.29 -4.28
N GLN A 383 -2.38 -20.38 -5.03
CA GLN A 383 -1.92 -20.42 -6.41
C GLN A 383 -3.11 -20.61 -7.32
N SER A 384 -3.44 -19.57 -8.10
CA SER A 384 -4.40 -19.70 -9.20
C SER A 384 -3.65 -20.07 -10.47
N TYR A 385 -4.23 -20.94 -11.27
CA TYR A 385 -3.60 -21.48 -12.46
C TYR A 385 -4.63 -21.80 -13.55
N ASP A 386 -4.18 -21.80 -14.79
CA ASP A 386 -5.00 -22.17 -15.95
C ASP A 386 -5.00 -23.69 -16.11
N HIS A 387 -6.15 -24.30 -15.75
CA HIS A 387 -6.30 -25.77 -15.77
C HIS A 387 -6.39 -26.35 -17.17
N ARG A 388 -6.31 -25.51 -18.23
CA ARG A 388 -6.21 -26.02 -19.61
C ARG A 388 -4.83 -26.64 -19.89
N ILE A 389 -3.77 -26.16 -19.19
CA ILE A 389 -2.41 -26.67 -19.35
C ILE A 389 -1.76 -27.16 -18.05
N ILE A 390 -2.17 -26.66 -16.90
CA ILE A 390 -1.61 -27.04 -15.61
C ILE A 390 -2.58 -27.94 -14.89
N ASP A 391 -2.22 -29.21 -14.68
CA ASP A 391 -3.01 -30.16 -13.93
C ASP A 391 -2.92 -29.94 -12.42
N GLY A 392 -3.89 -30.49 -11.68
CA GLY A 392 -3.93 -30.36 -10.24
C GLY A 392 -2.68 -30.88 -9.54
N ARG A 393 -2.02 -31.91 -10.07
CA ARG A 393 -0.77 -32.46 -9.54
C ARG A 393 0.36 -31.42 -9.61
N GLU A 394 0.61 -30.85 -10.78
CA GLU A 394 1.66 -29.87 -11.02
C GLU A 394 1.40 -28.59 -10.19
N ALA A 395 0.16 -28.13 -10.14
CA ALA A 395 -0.25 -26.97 -9.37
C ALA A 395 -0.01 -27.17 -7.86
N VAL A 396 -0.44 -28.31 -7.32
CA VAL A 396 -0.26 -28.59 -5.88
C VAL A 396 1.21 -28.79 -5.54
N LEU A 397 1.96 -29.56 -6.33
CA LEU A 397 3.36 -29.86 -6.05
C LEU A 397 4.26 -28.62 -6.22
N SER A 398 3.96 -27.72 -7.17
CA SER A 398 4.67 -26.45 -7.30
C SER A 398 4.44 -25.54 -6.08
N LEU A 399 3.21 -25.49 -5.56
CA LEU A 399 2.91 -24.73 -4.35
C LEU A 399 3.55 -25.37 -3.10
N VAL A 400 3.63 -26.69 -3.06
CA VAL A 400 4.37 -27.42 -2.01
C VAL A 400 5.88 -27.09 -2.08
N ALA A 401 6.48 -27.04 -3.28
CA ALA A 401 7.87 -26.67 -3.44
C ALA A 401 8.15 -25.22 -2.96
N ILE A 402 7.23 -24.27 -3.23
CA ILE A 402 7.31 -22.91 -2.66
C ILE A 402 7.25 -22.95 -1.13
N LYS A 403 6.30 -23.70 -0.56
CA LYS A 403 6.17 -23.89 0.88
C LYS A 403 7.45 -24.42 1.50
N GLU A 404 7.96 -25.54 1.00
CA GLU A 404 9.16 -26.19 1.51
C GLU A 404 10.39 -25.28 1.47
N ALA A 405 10.55 -24.52 0.39
CA ALA A 405 11.63 -23.55 0.25
C ALA A 405 11.54 -22.37 1.25
N LEU A 406 10.32 -21.99 1.66
CA LEU A 406 10.10 -20.96 2.70
C LEU A 406 10.25 -21.52 4.11
N GLU A 407 9.83 -22.76 4.36
CA GLU A 407 9.97 -23.43 5.64
C GLU A 407 11.39 -23.90 5.93
N ASP A 408 12.19 -24.11 4.88
CA ASP A 408 13.64 -24.39 4.97
C ASP A 408 14.41 -23.60 3.90
N PRO A 409 14.71 -22.30 4.16
CA PRO A 409 15.42 -21.46 3.18
C PRO A 409 16.84 -21.94 2.80
N ALA A 410 17.43 -22.86 3.58
CA ALA A 410 18.74 -23.44 3.25
C ALA A 410 18.68 -24.30 1.97
N ARG A 411 17.53 -24.88 1.65
CA ARG A 411 17.32 -25.66 0.41
C ARG A 411 17.56 -24.83 -0.84
N LEU A 412 17.25 -23.52 -0.81
CA LEU A 412 17.48 -22.60 -1.92
C LEU A 412 18.97 -22.39 -2.23
N LEU A 413 19.86 -22.64 -1.24
CA LEU A 413 21.32 -22.56 -1.41
C LEU A 413 21.92 -23.86 -1.96
N LEU A 414 21.19 -24.96 -1.83
CA LEU A 414 21.65 -26.32 -2.17
C LEU A 414 20.97 -26.85 -3.44
N ASP A 415 20.08 -26.06 -4.05
CA ASP A 415 19.25 -26.44 -5.20
C ASP A 415 18.50 -27.78 -5.01
N LEU A 416 17.92 -28.01 -3.79
CA LEU A 416 17.22 -29.24 -3.37
C LEU A 416 15.70 -29.12 -3.51
#